data_689fe7bd23626582af9aa3867bb72156
#
_entry.id   689fe7bd23626582af9aa3867bb72156
#
_cell.length_a   1.000
_cell.length_b   1.000
_cell.length_c   1.000
_cell.angle_alpha   90.00
_cell.angle_beta   90.00
_cell.angle_gamma   90.00
#
_symmetry.space_group_name_H-M   'P 1'
#
loop_
_entity.id
_entity.type
_entity.pdbx_description
1 polymer ?
#
loop_
_entity_poly.entity_id
_entity_poly.type
_entity_poly.pdbx_seq_one_letter_code
_entity_poly.pdbx_strand_id
1 'polypeptide(L)'
;KAVTTPEAGNVDWNPIETEIAAARASKEWKGNYILMGIAGPPKSGKTGSILDSLTKKEIDNGAEIWHLDFDLGGETTKAAHHPGNNNIVVLNPWVLNKNKSRVPYDFPATYQKTLDFLLAAVDQADRQAAHFAEHGEMPKPYLKTICFDGADHWLNICETTMKVDDLKLGPDGISVAGKDATTKIGRVKWDIRK
;
A
#
# COMPACT_ATOMS: atom_id res chain seq x y z
N LYS A 1 13.57 46.10 27.02
CA LYS A 1 13.54 44.69 27.52
C LYS A 1 14.23 43.84 26.47
N ALA A 2 15.41 43.33 26.78
CA ALA A 2 16.16 42.41 25.94
C ALA A 2 15.44 41.04 25.95
N VAL A 3 15.13 40.50 24.77
CA VAL A 3 14.65 39.15 24.60
C VAL A 3 15.84 38.22 24.71
N THR A 4 15.95 37.52 25.82
CA THR A 4 16.95 36.46 26.00
C THR A 4 16.53 35.27 25.13
N THR A 5 17.33 34.96 24.12
CA THR A 5 17.25 33.71 23.36
C THR A 5 17.50 32.55 24.34
N PRO A 6 16.66 31.50 24.35
CA PRO A 6 16.95 30.33 25.18
C PRO A 6 18.25 29.66 24.67
N GLU A 7 19.19 29.43 25.58
CA GLU A 7 20.37 28.62 25.29
C GLU A 7 19.93 27.27 24.74
N ALA A 8 20.45 26.92 23.58
CA ALA A 8 20.28 25.58 23.01
C ALA A 8 20.89 24.58 24.02
N GLY A 9 20.04 23.83 24.71
CA GLY A 9 20.47 22.79 25.63
C GLY A 9 21.46 21.87 24.93
N ASN A 10 22.57 21.62 25.62
CA ASN A 10 23.63 20.74 25.15
C ASN A 10 23.03 19.32 25.01
N VAL A 11 22.61 18.95 23.83
CA VAL A 11 22.12 17.60 23.54
C VAL A 11 23.34 16.69 23.53
N ASP A 12 23.41 15.77 24.50
CA ASP A 12 24.45 14.74 24.50
C ASP A 12 24.20 13.78 23.30
N TRP A 13 24.95 13.97 22.24
CA TRP A 13 24.85 13.16 21.01
C TRP A 13 25.49 11.78 21.12
N ASN A 14 26.26 11.53 22.18
CA ASN A 14 27.03 10.30 22.35
C ASN A 14 26.16 9.01 22.33
N PRO A 15 24.97 8.98 22.97
CA PRO A 15 24.07 7.83 22.86
C PRO A 15 23.54 7.62 21.43
N ILE A 16 23.22 8.72 20.73
CA ILE A 16 22.68 8.67 19.36
C ILE A 16 23.76 8.20 18.37
N GLU A 17 24.98 8.70 18.49
CA GLU A 17 26.11 8.26 17.68
C GLU A 17 26.41 6.77 17.89
N THR A 18 26.31 6.29 19.12
CA THR A 18 26.47 4.87 19.46
C THR A 18 25.38 4.01 18.83
N GLU A 19 24.12 4.46 18.89
CA GLU A 19 23.00 3.77 18.22
C GLU A 19 23.15 3.74 16.70
N ILE A 20 23.56 4.85 16.09
CA ILE A 20 23.84 4.93 14.66
C ILE A 20 24.98 3.98 14.26
N ALA A 21 26.04 3.94 15.04
CA ALA A 21 27.15 3.03 14.80
C ALA A 21 26.74 1.55 14.94
N ALA A 22 25.94 1.23 15.97
CA ALA A 22 25.37 -0.10 16.17
C ALA A 22 24.44 -0.50 15.02
N ALA A 23 23.57 0.41 14.57
CA ALA A 23 22.70 0.18 13.44
C ALA A 23 23.45 -0.04 12.12
N ARG A 24 24.55 0.68 11.89
CA ARG A 24 25.44 0.49 10.73
C ARG A 24 26.22 -0.83 10.78
N ALA A 25 26.61 -1.27 11.99
CA ALA A 25 27.34 -2.51 12.21
C ALA A 25 26.42 -3.74 12.20
N SER A 26 25.11 -3.56 12.40
CA SER A 26 24.12 -4.63 12.38
C SER A 26 24.02 -5.18 10.97
N LYS A 27 24.34 -6.47 10.81
CA LYS A 27 24.07 -7.24 9.59
C LYS A 27 22.64 -7.76 9.55
N GLU A 28 21.87 -7.55 10.61
CA GLU A 28 20.47 -7.91 10.62
C GLU A 28 19.71 -6.91 9.75
N TRP A 29 19.03 -7.41 8.74
CA TRP A 29 18.06 -6.63 7.99
C TRP A 29 16.88 -6.33 8.91
N LYS A 30 16.95 -5.22 9.61
CA LYS A 30 15.81 -4.64 10.30
C LYS A 30 15.01 -3.92 9.22
N GLY A 31 14.03 -4.61 8.65
CA GLY A 31 13.15 -4.05 7.63
C GLY A 31 12.48 -2.78 8.17
N ASN A 32 13.10 -1.63 7.94
CA ASN A 32 12.48 -0.35 8.23
C ASN A 32 11.45 -0.11 7.13
N TYR A 33 10.21 -0.49 7.40
CA TYR A 33 9.11 -0.17 6.52
C TYR A 33 8.79 1.32 6.67
N ILE A 34 8.83 2.05 5.57
CA ILE A 34 8.39 3.44 5.54
C ILE A 34 6.96 3.42 5.00
N LEU A 35 6.01 3.87 5.82
CA LEU A 35 4.66 4.17 5.36
C LEU A 35 4.63 5.63 4.92
N MET A 36 4.36 5.87 3.63
CA MET A 36 4.30 7.21 3.06
C MET A 36 2.95 7.43 2.39
N GLY A 37 2.24 8.49 2.81
CA GLY A 37 1.03 8.97 2.13
C GLY A 37 1.37 10.11 1.18
N ILE A 38 0.90 10.02 -0.08
CA ILE A 38 1.02 11.09 -1.07
C ILE A 38 -0.37 11.58 -1.40
N ALA A 39 -0.68 12.85 -1.06
CA ALA A 39 -1.94 13.49 -1.37
C ALA A 39 -1.74 14.65 -2.36
N GLY A 40 -2.75 14.90 -3.18
CA GLY A 40 -2.74 16.00 -4.13
C GLY A 40 -3.89 15.91 -5.13
N PRO A 41 -4.16 16.98 -5.90
CA PRO A 41 -5.24 17.00 -6.89
C PRO A 41 -5.03 15.92 -7.98
N PRO A 42 -6.08 15.56 -8.73
CA PRO A 42 -5.97 14.71 -9.90
C PRO A 42 -4.90 15.25 -10.85
N LYS A 43 -4.14 14.34 -11.50
CA LYS A 43 -3.07 14.67 -12.46
C LYS A 43 -1.86 15.42 -11.88
N SER A 44 -1.67 15.43 -10.56
CA SER A 44 -0.50 16.06 -9.93
C SER A 44 0.77 15.20 -9.97
N GLY A 45 0.78 14.08 -10.68
CA GLY A 45 1.96 13.22 -10.84
C GLY A 45 2.20 12.22 -9.70
N LYS A 46 1.23 12.01 -8.78
CA LYS A 46 1.38 11.09 -7.63
C LYS A 46 1.82 9.68 -8.06
N THR A 47 1.08 9.08 -8.99
CA THR A 47 1.39 7.74 -9.52
C THR A 47 2.79 7.71 -10.15
N GLY A 48 3.11 8.71 -10.99
CA GLY A 48 4.45 8.83 -11.59
C GLY A 48 5.55 8.88 -10.55
N SER A 49 5.41 9.70 -9.51
CA SER A 49 6.41 9.83 -8.44
C SER A 49 6.70 8.51 -7.71
N ILE A 50 5.68 7.65 -7.57
CA ILE A 50 5.87 6.32 -6.97
C ILE A 50 6.60 5.38 -7.94
N LEU A 51 6.18 5.35 -9.20
CA LEU A 51 6.82 4.53 -10.23
C LEU A 51 8.27 4.94 -10.50
N ASP A 52 8.60 6.23 -10.32
CA ASP A 52 9.96 6.77 -10.40
C ASP A 52 10.84 6.45 -9.17
N SER A 53 10.30 5.78 -8.15
CA SER A 53 11.03 5.53 -6.90
C SER A 53 12.13 4.47 -7.00
N LEU A 54 12.21 3.72 -8.11
CA LEU A 54 13.30 2.79 -8.39
C LEU A 54 14.45 3.49 -9.11
N THR A 55 15.61 3.45 -8.53
CA THR A 55 16.84 3.86 -9.23
C THR A 55 17.26 2.80 -10.25
N LYS A 56 18.04 3.21 -11.26
CA LYS A 56 18.57 2.27 -12.25
C LYS A 56 19.33 1.10 -11.60
N LYS A 57 20.14 1.38 -10.57
CA LYS A 57 20.87 0.35 -9.84
C LYS A 57 19.94 -0.67 -9.17
N GLU A 58 18.81 -0.22 -8.64
CA GLU A 58 17.83 -1.11 -8.02
C GLU A 58 17.11 -1.96 -9.06
N ILE A 59 16.75 -1.36 -10.20
CA ILE A 59 16.18 -2.09 -11.34
C ILE A 59 17.14 -3.20 -11.80
N ASP A 60 18.41 -2.87 -12.02
CA ASP A 60 19.44 -3.82 -12.45
C ASP A 60 19.67 -4.92 -11.39
N ASN A 61 19.39 -4.63 -10.13
CA ASN A 61 19.44 -5.59 -9.02
C ASN A 61 18.12 -6.36 -8.80
N GLY A 62 17.10 -6.13 -9.60
CA GLY A 62 15.84 -6.87 -9.56
C GLY A 62 14.83 -6.36 -8.52
N ALA A 63 14.95 -5.10 -8.06
CA ALA A 63 13.94 -4.48 -7.22
C ALA A 63 12.62 -4.30 -7.98
N GLU A 64 11.50 -4.63 -7.35
CA GLU A 64 10.16 -4.49 -7.92
C GLU A 64 9.30 -3.52 -7.11
N ILE A 65 8.38 -2.86 -7.82
CA ILE A 65 7.23 -2.15 -7.25
C ILE A 65 5.97 -2.95 -7.59
N TRP A 66 5.18 -3.28 -6.58
CA TRP A 66 3.83 -3.78 -6.76
C TRP A 66 2.85 -2.63 -6.58
N HIS A 67 2.19 -2.26 -7.66
CA HIS A 67 1.27 -1.14 -7.72
C HIS A 67 -0.17 -1.65 -7.79
N LEU A 68 -0.91 -1.56 -6.67
CA LEU A 68 -2.34 -1.86 -6.61
C LEU A 68 -3.11 -0.66 -7.17
N ASP A 69 -3.61 -0.82 -8.39
CA ASP A 69 -4.19 0.25 -9.21
C ASP A 69 -5.71 0.25 -9.11
N PHE A 70 -6.26 0.99 -8.14
CA PHE A 70 -7.71 1.17 -8.02
C PHE A 70 -8.24 2.24 -8.97
N ASP A 71 -7.38 3.17 -9.42
CA ASP A 71 -7.75 4.25 -10.34
C ASP A 71 -7.73 3.82 -11.81
N LEU A 72 -7.23 2.61 -12.11
CA LEU A 72 -7.10 2.03 -13.45
C LEU A 72 -6.22 2.87 -14.41
N GLY A 73 -5.31 3.67 -13.86
CA GLY A 73 -4.39 4.53 -14.61
C GLY A 73 -2.94 4.05 -14.65
N GLY A 74 -2.59 3.05 -13.83
CA GLY A 74 -1.22 2.58 -13.62
C GLY A 74 -0.56 2.02 -14.87
N GLU A 75 -1.25 1.16 -15.62
CA GLU A 75 -0.74 0.60 -16.87
C GLU A 75 -0.47 1.69 -17.92
N THR A 76 -1.36 2.69 -18.03
CA THR A 76 -1.17 3.81 -18.95
C THR A 76 0.02 4.65 -18.55
N THR A 77 0.19 4.93 -17.27
CA THR A 77 1.34 5.68 -16.74
C THR A 77 2.63 4.91 -16.94
N LYS A 78 2.64 3.60 -16.66
CA LYS A 78 3.79 2.72 -16.91
C LYS A 78 4.18 2.72 -18.39
N ALA A 79 3.23 2.54 -19.29
CA ALA A 79 3.49 2.51 -20.73
C ALA A 79 4.05 3.84 -21.25
N ALA A 80 3.59 4.98 -20.72
CA ALA A 80 4.01 6.30 -21.14
C ALA A 80 5.40 6.69 -20.60
N HIS A 81 5.72 6.35 -19.35
CA HIS A 81 6.92 6.86 -18.68
C HIS A 81 7.97 5.78 -18.39
N HIS A 82 7.58 4.51 -18.37
CA HIS A 82 8.45 3.37 -18.06
C HIS A 82 8.28 2.23 -19.07
N PRO A 83 8.35 2.51 -20.40
CA PRO A 83 8.10 1.49 -21.40
C PRO A 83 9.09 0.32 -21.26
N GLY A 84 8.55 -0.90 -21.20
CA GLY A 84 9.37 -2.11 -21.08
C GLY A 84 9.98 -2.37 -19.70
N ASN A 85 9.67 -1.57 -18.68
CA ASN A 85 10.14 -1.81 -17.32
C ASN A 85 9.30 -2.91 -16.66
N ASN A 86 9.83 -4.13 -16.61
CA ASN A 86 9.19 -5.29 -16.02
C ASN A 86 9.24 -5.30 -14.47
N ASN A 87 10.03 -4.41 -13.86
CA ASN A 87 10.14 -4.29 -12.42
C ASN A 87 8.96 -3.50 -11.79
N ILE A 88 8.11 -2.92 -12.62
CA ILE A 88 6.85 -2.31 -12.21
C ILE A 88 5.73 -3.31 -12.50
N VAL A 89 5.17 -3.90 -11.46
CA VAL A 89 4.07 -4.87 -11.55
C VAL A 89 2.77 -4.15 -11.20
N VAL A 90 1.94 -3.86 -12.20
CA VAL A 90 0.64 -3.25 -11.98
C VAL A 90 -0.38 -4.34 -11.69
N LEU A 91 -1.02 -4.25 -10.53
CA LEU A 91 -2.00 -5.22 -10.04
C LEU A 91 -3.39 -4.56 -10.05
N ASN A 92 -4.30 -5.11 -10.83
CA ASN A 92 -5.69 -4.67 -10.83
C ASN A 92 -6.47 -5.44 -9.74
N PRO A 93 -6.88 -4.80 -8.63
CA PRO A 93 -7.60 -5.46 -7.56
C PRO A 93 -9.09 -5.68 -7.87
N TRP A 94 -9.65 -4.95 -8.83
CA TRP A 94 -11.07 -5.00 -9.13
C TRP A 94 -11.55 -6.38 -9.61
N VAL A 95 -12.64 -6.84 -9.05
CA VAL A 95 -13.37 -8.04 -9.48
C VAL A 95 -14.72 -7.61 -10.03
N LEU A 96 -15.02 -8.06 -11.25
CA LEU A 96 -16.30 -7.75 -11.89
C LEU A 96 -17.43 -8.55 -11.27
N ASN A 97 -18.56 -7.89 -11.05
CA ASN A 97 -19.78 -8.53 -10.62
C ASN A 97 -20.37 -9.37 -11.76
N LYS A 98 -20.51 -10.67 -11.54
CA LYS A 98 -21.11 -11.60 -12.53
C LYS A 98 -22.61 -11.40 -12.72
N ASN A 99 -23.28 -10.85 -11.72
CA ASN A 99 -24.70 -10.53 -11.76
C ASN A 99 -24.87 -9.15 -12.35
N LYS A 100 -25.38 -9.00 -13.53
CA LYS A 100 -25.59 -7.72 -14.25
C LYS A 100 -26.26 -6.63 -13.38
N SER A 101 -25.53 -6.13 -12.39
CA SER A 101 -25.92 -5.08 -11.46
C SER A 101 -25.61 -3.70 -12.04
N ARG A 102 -26.20 -2.66 -11.43
CA ARG A 102 -25.88 -1.27 -11.76
C ARG A 102 -24.42 -0.92 -11.42
N VAL A 103 -23.85 -1.59 -10.42
CA VAL A 103 -22.44 -1.45 -10.04
C VAL A 103 -21.68 -2.62 -10.67
N PRO A 104 -20.68 -2.35 -11.52
CA PRO A 104 -19.97 -3.38 -12.26
C PRO A 104 -19.03 -4.23 -11.39
N TYR A 105 -18.80 -3.85 -10.15
CA TYR A 105 -17.81 -4.48 -9.27
C TYR A 105 -18.44 -5.29 -8.14
N ASP A 106 -17.77 -6.38 -7.77
CA ASP A 106 -18.04 -7.20 -6.59
C ASP A 106 -17.12 -6.72 -5.47
N PHE A 107 -17.65 -5.95 -4.52
CA PHE A 107 -16.84 -5.33 -3.46
C PHE A 107 -16.23 -6.36 -2.50
N PRO A 108 -16.97 -7.36 -1.97
CA PRO A 108 -16.37 -8.39 -1.13
C PRO A 108 -15.25 -9.17 -1.84
N ALA A 109 -15.46 -9.55 -3.10
CA ALA A 109 -14.44 -10.26 -3.87
C ALA A 109 -13.22 -9.37 -4.17
N THR A 110 -13.43 -8.07 -4.43
CA THR A 110 -12.36 -7.08 -4.60
C THR A 110 -11.57 -6.89 -3.29
N TYR A 111 -12.29 -6.81 -2.16
CA TYR A 111 -11.67 -6.74 -0.84
C TYR A 111 -10.78 -7.96 -0.58
N GLN A 112 -11.30 -9.17 -0.79
CA GLN A 112 -10.55 -10.41 -0.59
C GLN A 112 -9.32 -10.48 -1.49
N LYS A 113 -9.47 -10.18 -2.77
CA LYS A 113 -8.35 -10.16 -3.73
C LYS A 113 -7.26 -9.16 -3.32
N THR A 114 -7.64 -8.01 -2.78
CA THR A 114 -6.69 -7.03 -2.26
C THR A 114 -5.93 -7.56 -1.05
N LEU A 115 -6.63 -8.23 -0.12
CA LEU A 115 -5.99 -8.90 1.01
C LEU A 115 -5.02 -9.98 0.55
N ASP A 116 -5.37 -10.75 -0.46
CA ASP A 116 -4.50 -11.80 -1.03
C ASP A 116 -3.21 -11.19 -1.59
N PHE A 117 -3.27 -10.03 -2.27
CA PHE A 117 -2.08 -9.29 -2.71
C PHE A 117 -1.22 -8.81 -1.54
N LEU A 118 -1.85 -8.30 -0.47
CA LEU A 118 -1.12 -7.87 0.72
C LEU A 118 -0.43 -9.04 1.44
N LEU A 119 -1.14 -10.15 1.60
CA LEU A 119 -0.57 -11.37 2.20
C LEU A 119 0.59 -11.91 1.37
N ALA A 120 0.46 -11.91 0.04
CA ALA A 120 1.56 -12.28 -0.85
C ALA A 120 2.77 -11.34 -0.71
N ALA A 121 2.55 -10.04 -0.49
CA ALA A 121 3.63 -9.08 -0.27
C ALA A 121 4.34 -9.33 1.08
N VAL A 122 3.60 -9.65 2.14
CA VAL A 122 4.16 -10.02 3.45
C VAL A 122 5.00 -11.29 3.32
N ASP A 123 4.44 -12.34 2.72
CA ASP A 123 5.15 -13.60 2.49
C ASP A 123 6.42 -13.41 1.64
N GLN A 124 6.36 -12.55 0.63
CA GLN A 124 7.53 -12.17 -0.16
C GLN A 124 8.58 -11.43 0.68
N ALA A 125 8.18 -10.52 1.55
CA ALA A 125 9.08 -9.81 2.45
C ALA A 125 9.77 -10.75 3.45
N ASP A 126 9.04 -11.71 4.01
CA ASP A 126 9.58 -12.72 4.92
C ASP A 126 10.60 -13.63 4.21
N ARG A 127 10.30 -14.08 2.99
CA ARG A 127 11.25 -14.85 2.18
C ARG A 127 12.52 -14.06 1.84
N GLN A 128 12.38 -12.77 1.54
CA GLN A 128 13.50 -11.88 1.27
C GLN A 128 14.38 -11.70 2.50
N ALA A 129 13.77 -11.52 3.68
CA ALA A 129 14.48 -11.41 4.93
C ALA A 129 15.28 -12.67 5.27
N ALA A 130 14.67 -13.86 5.10
CA ALA A 130 15.33 -15.13 5.31
C ALA A 130 16.50 -15.32 4.35
N HIS A 131 16.32 -15.06 3.05
CA HIS A 131 17.37 -15.14 2.05
C HIS A 131 18.54 -14.19 2.36
N PHE A 132 18.22 -12.93 2.73
CA PHE A 132 19.25 -11.96 3.09
C PHE A 132 20.03 -12.39 4.33
N ALA A 133 19.37 -12.97 5.33
CA ALA A 133 20.03 -13.49 6.54
C ALA A 133 21.00 -14.64 6.22
N GLU A 134 20.67 -15.48 5.25
CA GLU A 134 21.48 -16.64 4.85
C GLU A 134 22.64 -16.25 3.92
N HIS A 135 22.38 -15.36 2.94
CA HIS A 135 23.32 -15.11 1.84
C HIS A 135 23.98 -13.71 1.89
N GLY A 136 23.47 -12.78 2.72
CA GLY A 136 23.97 -11.40 2.83
C GLY A 136 23.60 -10.51 1.65
N GLU A 137 22.76 -10.98 0.73
CA GLU A 137 22.25 -10.23 -0.42
C GLU A 137 20.76 -10.48 -0.65
N MET A 138 20.08 -9.55 -1.33
CA MET A 138 18.67 -9.70 -1.67
C MET A 138 18.49 -10.72 -2.80
N PRO A 139 17.42 -11.55 -2.77
CA PRO A 139 17.08 -12.42 -3.89
C PRO A 139 16.74 -11.58 -5.13
N LYS A 140 16.71 -12.21 -6.29
CA LYS A 140 16.29 -11.53 -7.53
C LYS A 140 15.17 -12.36 -8.19
N PRO A 141 14.01 -11.74 -8.41
CA PRO A 141 13.58 -10.37 -8.04
C PRO A 141 13.28 -10.23 -6.53
N TYR A 142 13.19 -8.99 -6.04
CA TYR A 142 12.73 -8.69 -4.69
C TYR A 142 11.74 -7.53 -4.66
N LEU A 143 10.72 -7.64 -3.83
CA LEU A 143 9.74 -6.59 -3.62
C LEU A 143 10.35 -5.48 -2.76
N LYS A 144 10.47 -4.28 -3.32
CA LYS A 144 10.94 -3.08 -2.62
C LYS A 144 9.77 -2.25 -2.08
N THR A 145 8.72 -2.13 -2.86
CA THR A 145 7.61 -1.22 -2.55
C THR A 145 6.29 -1.84 -2.95
N ILE A 146 5.29 -1.73 -2.07
CA ILE A 146 3.90 -1.91 -2.42
C ILE A 146 3.20 -0.56 -2.36
N CYS A 147 2.41 -0.24 -3.37
CA CYS A 147 1.70 1.02 -3.50
C CYS A 147 0.21 0.80 -3.66
N PHE A 148 -0.58 1.64 -3.00
CA PHE A 148 -2.02 1.77 -3.22
C PHE A 148 -2.30 3.07 -3.96
N ASP A 149 -2.76 2.98 -5.20
CA ASP A 149 -3.24 4.13 -5.95
C ASP A 149 -4.78 4.14 -5.92
N GLY A 150 -5.37 5.21 -5.40
CA GLY A 150 -6.80 5.30 -5.12
C GLY A 150 -7.18 4.78 -3.71
N ALA A 151 -6.53 5.29 -2.66
CA ALA A 151 -6.80 4.88 -1.28
C ALA A 151 -8.24 5.16 -0.82
N ASP A 152 -8.91 6.15 -1.39
CA ASP A 152 -10.33 6.43 -1.21
C ASP A 152 -11.23 5.31 -1.76
N HIS A 153 -10.88 4.74 -2.89
CA HIS A 153 -11.56 3.54 -3.42
C HIS A 153 -11.41 2.37 -2.47
N TRP A 154 -10.20 2.14 -1.92
CA TRP A 154 -9.98 1.10 -0.94
C TRP A 154 -10.85 1.27 0.31
N LEU A 155 -10.93 2.48 0.85
CA LEU A 155 -11.81 2.78 2.00
C LEU A 155 -13.27 2.51 1.69
N ASN A 156 -13.75 2.90 0.51
CA ASN A 156 -15.11 2.61 0.06
C ASN A 156 -15.37 1.11 -0.10
N ILE A 157 -14.41 0.34 -0.60
CA ILE A 157 -14.50 -1.12 -0.71
C ILE A 157 -14.62 -1.75 0.69
N CYS A 158 -13.80 -1.33 1.64
CA CYS A 158 -13.88 -1.80 3.03
C CYS A 158 -15.26 -1.52 3.64
N GLU A 159 -15.72 -0.27 3.52
CA GLU A 159 -17.04 0.14 4.05
C GLU A 159 -18.18 -0.65 3.41
N THR A 160 -18.17 -0.79 2.09
CA THR A 160 -19.22 -1.49 1.36
C THR A 160 -19.23 -2.98 1.67
N THR A 161 -18.05 -3.62 1.77
CA THR A 161 -17.92 -5.02 2.18
C THR A 161 -18.50 -5.26 3.56
N MET A 162 -18.21 -4.37 4.53
CA MET A 162 -18.81 -4.45 5.86
C MET A 162 -20.33 -4.32 5.81
N LYS A 163 -20.86 -3.41 4.99
CA LYS A 163 -22.32 -3.26 4.80
C LYS A 163 -22.94 -4.51 4.19
N VAL A 164 -22.30 -5.10 3.18
CA VAL A 164 -22.75 -6.34 2.55
C VAL A 164 -22.87 -7.45 3.60
N ASP A 165 -21.86 -7.65 4.43
CA ASP A 165 -21.84 -8.68 5.45
C ASP A 165 -22.88 -8.43 6.55
N ASP A 166 -22.96 -7.21 7.06
CA ASP A 166 -23.79 -6.86 8.20
C ASP A 166 -25.26 -6.71 7.84
N LEU A 167 -25.57 -6.21 6.65
CA LEU A 167 -26.92 -5.93 6.20
C LEU A 167 -27.47 -6.98 5.22
N LYS A 168 -26.64 -7.99 4.87
CA LYS A 168 -26.98 -9.04 3.90
C LYS A 168 -27.38 -8.47 2.54
N LEU A 169 -26.63 -7.50 2.08
CA LEU A 169 -26.82 -6.88 0.75
C LEU A 169 -26.21 -7.74 -0.34
N GLY A 170 -26.53 -7.42 -1.58
CA GLY A 170 -25.83 -7.99 -2.74
C GLY A 170 -24.35 -7.55 -2.78
N PRO A 171 -23.51 -8.25 -3.58
CA PRO A 171 -22.05 -7.99 -3.63
C PRO A 171 -21.69 -6.60 -4.18
N ASP A 172 -22.63 -5.89 -4.76
CA ASP A 172 -22.54 -4.50 -5.22
C ASP A 172 -22.94 -3.48 -4.15
N GLY A 173 -23.23 -3.93 -2.93
CA GLY A 173 -23.67 -3.08 -1.83
C GLY A 173 -25.13 -2.61 -1.96
N ILE A 174 -25.89 -3.12 -2.93
CA ILE A 174 -27.30 -2.79 -3.15
C ILE A 174 -28.19 -3.88 -2.54
N SER A 175 -29.23 -3.48 -1.83
CA SER A 175 -30.16 -4.41 -1.21
C SER A 175 -30.91 -5.27 -2.23
N VAL A 176 -30.81 -6.58 -2.08
CA VAL A 176 -31.62 -7.55 -2.84
C VAL A 176 -33.08 -7.53 -2.40
N ALA A 177 -33.38 -7.05 -1.19
CA ALA A 177 -34.71 -7.09 -0.55
C ALA A 177 -35.34 -5.71 -0.33
N GLY A 178 -34.93 -4.69 -1.06
CA GLY A 178 -35.44 -3.32 -0.87
C GLY A 178 -34.97 -2.62 0.42
N LYS A 179 -34.01 -3.18 1.12
CA LYS A 179 -33.36 -2.50 2.24
C LYS A 179 -32.39 -1.46 1.71
N ASP A 180 -32.50 -0.24 2.20
CA ASP A 180 -31.67 0.86 1.78
C ASP A 180 -30.20 0.66 2.19
N ALA A 181 -29.29 0.74 1.23
CA ALA A 181 -27.83 0.71 1.48
C ALA A 181 -27.35 1.89 2.32
N THR A 182 -28.20 2.88 2.60
CA THR A 182 -27.91 4.04 3.45
C THR A 182 -27.93 3.73 4.95
N THR A 183 -28.34 2.52 5.36
CA THR A 183 -28.30 2.13 6.77
C THR A 183 -26.87 2.18 7.30
N LYS A 184 -26.62 3.12 8.21
CA LYS A 184 -25.29 3.30 8.81
C LYS A 184 -24.92 2.10 9.65
N ILE A 185 -23.72 1.55 9.45
CA ILE A 185 -23.13 0.57 10.35
C ILE A 185 -22.93 1.23 11.71
N GLY A 186 -23.37 0.58 12.78
CA GLY A 186 -23.18 1.10 14.14
C GLY A 186 -21.70 1.29 14.47
N ARG A 187 -21.36 2.36 15.19
CA ARG A 187 -19.99 2.71 15.58
C ARG A 187 -19.21 1.56 16.21
N VAL A 188 -19.87 0.74 17.00
CA VAL A 188 -19.28 -0.44 17.68
C VAL A 188 -18.74 -1.45 16.68
N LYS A 189 -19.39 -1.65 15.52
CA LYS A 189 -18.91 -2.58 14.48
C LYS A 189 -17.67 -2.06 13.75
N TRP A 190 -17.55 -0.75 13.58
CA TRP A 190 -16.36 -0.11 13.08
C TRP A 190 -15.16 -0.30 14.03
N ASP A 191 -15.38 -0.16 15.33
CA ASP A 191 -14.32 -0.26 16.33
C ASP A 191 -13.79 -1.70 16.48
N ILE A 192 -14.63 -2.71 16.23
CA ILE A 192 -14.23 -4.13 16.28
C ILE A 192 -13.38 -4.53 15.06
N ARG A 193 -13.56 -3.86 13.91
CA ARG A 193 -12.86 -4.20 12.66
C ARG A 193 -11.60 -3.36 12.37
N LYS A 194 -11.26 -2.43 13.26
CA LYS A 194 -9.99 -1.71 13.24
C LYS A 194 -8.89 -2.54 13.88
#